data_0c35be4b80ab098d03e71dfad20f4c11
#
_entry.id   0c35be4b80ab098d03e71dfad20f4c11
#
_cell.length_a   1.000
_cell.length_b   1.000
_cell.length_c   1.000
_cell.angle_alpha   90.00
_cell.angle_beta   90.00
_cell.angle_gamma   90.00
#
_symmetry.space_group_name_H-M   'P 1'
#
loop_
_entity.id
_entity.type
_entity.pdbx_description
1 polymer ?
#
loop_
_entity_poly.entity_id
_entity_poly.type
_entity_poly.pdbx_seq_one_letter_code
_entity_poly.pdbx_strand_id
1 'polypeptide(L)'
;MTYAYTYEVPINAEIYARIKEGLGAERPPGLIAHLAWRTESGLRYVDVWQSKDDHEAFTEDRLHPVVAPILQEMLGFVPPEPPHTVLDVIDAWTGRYPT
;
A
#
# COMPACT_ATOMS: atom_id res chain seq x y z
N MET A 1 -3.37 -11.37 15.01
CA MET A 1 -4.13 -10.11 15.12
C MET A 1 -4.01 -9.31 13.83
N THR A 2 -5.11 -8.87 13.28
CA THR A 2 -5.14 -8.11 12.03
C THR A 2 -4.63 -6.68 12.24
N TYR A 3 -3.82 -6.19 11.30
CA TYR A 3 -3.35 -4.82 11.29
C TYR A 3 -3.83 -4.14 10.00
N ALA A 4 -4.59 -3.08 10.12
CA ALA A 4 -5.15 -2.38 8.97
C ALA A 4 -5.04 -0.87 9.14
N TYR A 5 -4.92 -0.18 8.00
CA TYR A 5 -4.82 1.28 7.98
C TYR A 5 -5.30 1.83 6.65
N THR A 6 -5.57 3.13 6.65
CA THR A 6 -5.84 3.89 5.43
C THR A 6 -4.93 5.10 5.38
N TYR A 7 -4.54 5.51 4.18
CA TYR A 7 -3.75 6.72 3.97
C TYR A 7 -3.91 7.22 2.54
N GLU A 8 -3.62 8.49 2.33
CA GLU A 8 -3.70 9.11 1.00
C GLU A 8 -2.31 9.49 0.53
N VAL A 9 -2.02 9.29 -0.75
CA VAL A 9 -0.73 9.61 -1.35
C VAL A 9 -0.93 10.58 -2.51
N PRO A 10 -0.02 11.57 -2.70
CA PRO A 10 -0.14 12.56 -3.75
C PRO A 10 0.44 12.06 -5.08
N ILE A 11 -0.03 10.92 -5.56
CA ILE A 11 0.40 10.33 -6.83
C ILE A 11 -0.80 10.03 -7.71
N ASN A 12 -0.56 9.84 -9.00
CA ASN A 12 -1.61 9.46 -9.94
C ASN A 12 -1.56 7.97 -10.28
N ALA A 13 -2.52 7.51 -11.05
CA ALA A 13 -2.61 6.10 -11.42
C ALA A 13 -1.41 5.62 -12.24
N GLU A 14 -0.78 6.50 -13.02
CA GLU A 14 0.41 6.14 -13.80
C GLU A 14 1.60 5.83 -12.90
N ILE A 15 1.83 6.68 -11.90
CA ILE A 15 2.90 6.45 -10.90
C ILE A 15 2.61 5.18 -10.12
N TYR A 16 1.37 4.98 -9.73
CA TYR A 16 0.94 3.76 -9.04
C TYR A 16 1.26 2.51 -9.86
N ALA A 17 0.95 2.54 -11.17
CA ALA A 17 1.21 1.42 -12.05
C ALA A 17 2.71 1.11 -12.15
N ARG A 18 3.56 2.15 -12.18
CA ARG A 18 5.01 2.00 -12.19
C ARG A 18 5.52 1.34 -10.91
N ILE A 19 4.97 1.75 -9.77
CA ILE A 19 5.32 1.16 -8.48
C ILE A 19 4.92 -0.32 -8.44
N LYS A 20 3.70 -0.62 -8.87
CA LYS A 20 3.20 -1.99 -8.90
C LYS A 20 4.02 -2.90 -9.80
N GLU A 21 4.43 -2.40 -10.97
CA GLU A 21 5.32 -3.12 -11.87
C GLU A 21 6.68 -3.39 -11.21
N GLY A 22 7.23 -2.40 -10.51
CA GLY A 22 8.50 -2.54 -9.80
C GLY A 22 8.44 -3.53 -8.64
N LEU A 23 7.30 -3.64 -7.98
CA LEU A 23 7.10 -4.61 -6.88
C LEU A 23 6.97 -6.04 -7.40
N GLY A 24 6.54 -6.23 -8.64
CA GLY A 24 6.37 -7.54 -9.24
C GLY A 24 5.05 -8.20 -8.87
N ALA A 25 4.90 -9.45 -9.30
CA ALA A 25 3.66 -10.19 -9.15
C ALA A 25 3.56 -11.01 -7.85
N GLU A 26 4.64 -11.11 -7.10
CA GLU A 26 4.65 -11.90 -5.89
C GLU A 26 3.88 -11.19 -4.76
N ARG A 27 2.86 -11.88 -4.25
CA ARG A 27 2.04 -11.36 -3.16
C ARG A 27 2.88 -11.21 -1.89
N PRO A 28 2.85 -10.03 -1.23
CA PRO A 28 3.60 -9.87 0.03
C PRO A 28 3.11 -10.84 1.11
N PRO A 29 4.01 -11.49 1.84
CA PRO A 29 3.61 -12.33 2.96
C PRO A 29 2.78 -11.57 3.97
N GLY A 30 1.66 -12.13 4.37
CA GLY A 30 0.78 -11.54 5.37
C GLY A 30 -0.21 -10.52 4.86
N LEU A 31 -0.15 -10.13 3.58
CA LEU A 31 -1.13 -9.19 3.03
C LEU A 31 -2.47 -9.92 2.81
N ILE A 32 -3.52 -9.42 3.45
CA ILE A 32 -4.87 -9.95 3.30
C ILE A 32 -5.59 -9.23 2.17
N ALA A 33 -5.59 -7.90 2.18
CA ALA A 33 -6.30 -7.10 1.19
C ALA A 33 -5.61 -5.77 0.95
N HIS A 34 -5.69 -5.29 -0.28
CA HIS A 34 -5.21 -3.98 -0.68
C HIS A 34 -6.21 -3.37 -1.66
N LEU A 35 -6.63 -2.15 -1.37
CA LEU A 35 -7.52 -1.37 -2.23
C LEU A 35 -6.90 -0.01 -2.49
N ALA A 36 -7.04 0.47 -3.71
CA ALA A 36 -6.61 1.81 -4.09
C ALA A 36 -7.68 2.46 -4.97
N TRP A 37 -7.97 3.74 -4.72
CA TRP A 37 -8.91 4.48 -5.56
C TRP A 37 -8.49 5.92 -5.71
N ARG A 38 -9.02 6.59 -6.74
CA ARG A 38 -8.71 7.99 -7.03
C ARG A 38 -9.45 8.91 -6.09
N THR A 39 -8.74 9.97 -5.67
CA THR A 39 -9.31 11.10 -4.93
C THR A 39 -8.98 12.39 -5.68
N GLU A 40 -9.48 13.51 -5.21
CA GLU A 40 -9.16 14.82 -5.81
C GLU A 40 -7.67 15.15 -5.74
N SER A 41 -7.00 14.72 -4.70
CA SER A 41 -5.59 15.06 -4.46
C SER A 41 -4.61 13.94 -4.78
N GLY A 42 -5.09 12.79 -5.22
CA GLY A 42 -4.20 11.67 -5.54
C GLY A 42 -4.89 10.32 -5.47
N LEU A 43 -4.32 9.41 -4.69
CA LEU A 43 -4.89 8.09 -4.47
C LEU A 43 -5.04 7.82 -2.98
N ARG A 44 -6.07 7.08 -2.63
CA ARG A 44 -6.26 6.61 -1.26
C ARG A 44 -6.18 5.11 -1.21
N TYR A 45 -5.53 4.59 -0.17
CA TYR A 45 -5.32 3.15 0.02
C TYR A 45 -5.99 2.67 1.29
N VAL A 46 -6.43 1.41 1.26
CA VAL A 46 -6.71 0.62 2.47
C VAL A 46 -5.92 -0.66 2.34
N ASP A 47 -5.13 -0.96 3.36
CA ASP A 47 -4.34 -2.19 3.43
C ASP A 47 -4.70 -2.94 4.69
N VAL A 48 -4.85 -4.25 4.56
CA VAL A 48 -5.15 -5.16 5.67
C VAL A 48 -4.09 -6.25 5.70
N TRP A 49 -3.41 -6.39 6.84
CA TRP A 49 -2.31 -7.33 7.05
C TRP A 49 -2.63 -8.29 8.18
N GLN A 50 -2.03 -9.48 8.16
CA GLN A 50 -2.13 -10.42 9.27
C GLN A 50 -1.48 -9.88 10.52
N SER A 51 -0.39 -9.11 10.39
CA SER A 51 0.30 -8.50 11.52
C SER A 51 1.00 -7.21 11.11
N LYS A 52 1.30 -6.38 12.11
CA LYS A 52 2.10 -5.17 11.89
C LYS A 52 3.51 -5.51 11.45
N ASP A 53 4.08 -6.59 11.96
CA ASP A 53 5.43 -7.02 11.59
C ASP A 53 5.51 -7.38 10.11
N ASP A 54 4.49 -8.02 9.55
CA ASP A 54 4.45 -8.34 8.12
C ASP A 54 4.42 -7.06 7.27
N HIS A 55 3.65 -6.07 7.70
CA HIS A 55 3.62 -4.77 7.03
C HIS A 55 4.98 -4.09 7.07
N GLU A 56 5.62 -4.05 8.23
CA GLU A 56 6.93 -3.39 8.37
C GLU A 56 8.00 -4.08 7.55
N ALA A 57 8.03 -5.41 7.52
CA ALA A 57 8.98 -6.17 6.72
C ALA A 57 8.81 -5.88 5.23
N PHE A 58 7.58 -5.88 4.73
CA PHE A 58 7.31 -5.53 3.33
C PHE A 58 7.75 -4.11 3.01
N THR A 59 7.42 -3.16 3.87
CA THR A 59 7.73 -1.75 3.66
C THR A 59 9.23 -1.53 3.56
N GLU A 60 10.02 -2.10 4.47
CA GLU A 60 11.47 -1.93 4.48
C GLU A 60 12.17 -2.70 3.38
N ASP A 61 11.76 -3.95 3.15
CA ASP A 61 12.49 -4.86 2.26
C ASP A 61 12.12 -4.72 0.80
N ARG A 62 10.87 -4.32 0.51
CA ARG A 62 10.38 -4.28 -0.88
C ARG A 62 9.83 -2.92 -1.29
N LEU A 63 8.98 -2.30 -0.47
CA LEU A 63 8.26 -1.10 -0.88
C LEU A 63 9.19 0.11 -1.01
N HIS A 64 9.90 0.47 0.03
CA HIS A 64 10.77 1.65 0.01
C HIS A 64 11.87 1.56 -1.06
N PRO A 65 12.55 0.42 -1.25
CA PRO A 65 13.54 0.31 -2.32
C PRO A 65 12.99 0.50 -3.73
N VAL A 66 11.72 0.20 -3.94
CA VAL A 66 11.06 0.37 -5.25
C VAL A 66 10.50 1.77 -5.38
N VAL A 67 9.81 2.27 -4.37
CA VAL A 67 9.06 3.54 -4.43
C VAL A 67 9.98 4.74 -4.52
N ALA A 68 11.03 4.80 -3.72
CA ALA A 68 11.88 6.00 -3.65
C ALA A 68 12.51 6.37 -5.01
N PRO A 69 13.14 5.43 -5.76
CA PRO A 69 13.67 5.78 -7.07
C PRO A 69 12.60 6.22 -8.07
N ILE A 70 11.42 5.60 -8.04
CA ILE A 70 10.33 5.94 -8.96
C ILE A 70 9.81 7.35 -8.67
N LEU A 71 9.60 7.69 -7.42
CA LEU A 71 9.13 9.02 -7.05
C LEU A 71 10.17 10.08 -7.40
N GLN A 72 11.46 9.80 -7.16
CA GLN A 72 12.53 10.71 -7.52
C GLN A 72 12.55 10.96 -9.02
N GLU A 73 12.38 9.92 -9.84
CA GLU A 73 12.33 10.05 -11.30
C GLU A 73 11.11 10.82 -11.78
N MET A 74 9.94 10.51 -11.26
CA MET A 74 8.68 11.03 -11.79
C MET A 74 8.26 12.38 -11.19
N LEU A 75 8.63 12.65 -9.95
CA LEU A 75 8.27 13.88 -9.24
C LEU A 75 9.45 14.83 -9.06
N GLY A 76 10.69 14.33 -9.18
CA GLY A 76 11.89 15.11 -8.91
C GLY A 76 12.27 15.16 -7.43
N PHE A 77 11.51 14.52 -6.56
CA PHE A 77 11.76 14.43 -5.13
C PHE A 77 10.96 13.28 -4.53
N VAL A 78 11.34 12.84 -3.34
CA VAL A 78 10.60 11.82 -2.60
C VAL A 78 9.76 12.53 -1.54
N PRO A 79 8.42 12.58 -1.68
CA PRO A 79 7.56 13.19 -0.67
C PRO A 79 7.69 12.48 0.67
N PRO A 80 7.44 13.19 1.79
CA PRO A 80 7.38 12.51 3.08
C PRO A 80 6.25 11.48 3.10
N GLU A 81 6.48 10.39 3.83
CA GLU A 81 5.46 9.35 3.95
C GLU A 81 4.22 9.91 4.65
N PRO A 82 3.02 9.75 4.05
CA PRO A 82 1.80 10.26 4.66
C PRO A 82 1.43 9.51 5.93
N PRO A 83 0.77 10.17 6.89
CA PRO A 83 0.36 9.50 8.11
C PRO A 83 -0.71 8.44 7.83
N HIS A 84 -0.57 7.30 8.49
CA HIS A 84 -1.53 6.21 8.39
C HIS A 84 -2.57 6.34 9.50
N THR A 85 -3.84 6.16 9.15
CA THR A 85 -4.92 6.08 10.13
C THR A 85 -5.23 4.61 10.36
N VAL A 86 -4.98 4.12 11.57
CA VAL A 86 -5.21 2.71 11.90
C VAL A 86 -6.72 2.45 11.98
N LEU A 87 -7.13 1.33 11.40
CA LEU A 87 -8.53 0.91 11.35
C LEU A 87 -8.76 -0.27 12.28
N ASP A 88 -9.88 -0.25 12.99
CA ASP A 88 -10.31 -1.36 13.84
C ASP A 88 -11.15 -2.34 13.00
N VAL A 89 -10.49 -3.28 12.34
CA VAL A 89 -11.13 -4.22 11.44
C VAL A 89 -11.66 -5.41 12.22
N ILE A 90 -12.99 -5.62 12.15
CA ILE A 90 -13.63 -6.74 12.82
C ILE A 90 -13.80 -7.96 11.93
N ASP A 91 -13.69 -7.78 10.62
CA ASP A 91 -13.79 -8.88 9.65
C ASP A 91 -13.09 -8.48 8.35
N ALA A 92 -12.37 -9.41 7.76
CA ALA A 92 -11.68 -9.19 6.50
C ALA A 92 -11.59 -10.49 5.71
N TRP A 93 -12.19 -10.49 4.52
CA TRP A 93 -12.10 -11.62 3.61
C TRP A 93 -12.10 -11.11 2.17
N THR A 94 -11.44 -11.85 1.30
CA THR A 94 -11.25 -11.48 -0.10
C THR A 94 -11.50 -12.69 -0.98
N GLY A 95 -11.82 -12.41 -2.24
CA GLY A 95 -12.12 -13.45 -3.20
C GLY A 95 -13.54 -13.95 -3.03
N ARG A 96 -13.69 -15.21 -2.61
CA ARG A 96 -15.01 -15.80 -2.49
C ARG A 96 -15.75 -15.29 -1.26
N TYR A 97 -17.06 -15.15 -1.41
CA TYR A 97 -17.91 -14.84 -0.28
C TYR A 97 -17.86 -16.00 0.72
N PRO A 98 -17.60 -15.76 2.00
CA PRO A 98 -17.56 -16.83 2.99
C PRO A 98 -18.94 -17.43 3.21
N THR A 99 -19.02 -18.74 3.25
CA THR A 99 -20.27 -19.46 3.44
C THR A 99 -20.21 -20.37 4.64
#